data_7af710abf4b8d1cdf90fc749b28f0a75
#
_entry.id   7af710abf4b8d1cdf90fc749b28f0a75
#
_cell.length_a   1.000
_cell.length_b   1.000
_cell.length_c   1.000
_cell.angle_alpha   90.00
_cell.angle_beta   90.00
_cell.angle_gamma   90.00
#
_symmetry.space_group_name_H-M   'P 1'
#
loop_
_entity.id
_entity.type
_entity.pdbx_description
1 polymer ?
#
loop_
_entity_poly.entity_id
_entity_poly.type
_entity_poly.pdbx_seq_one_letter_code
_entity_poly.pdbx_strand_id
1 'polypeptide(L)'
;MAGASLKSVQRWLTATMIAVGMQLSTPLVAQAEPATPGWREVWTGVDASRHVWLLYGGVTVAPHGDIFSEGVRLRVAGGYGGYTYEGERRGQMQAFNARTAYAEALVGYYKQFGPLFAKGFVGVAAIEHDVDPIDPENPVQGQEVGPKLVAEFWLNMGSSAWSQVDLSWTSAHQTAAARVRAGYRIWGDLSIGPEGGINSNDLGEDARAGLFARYAWAGGEFSLAGGFAGRFLEDAQSLQDPYANANWLMQF
;
A
#
# COMPACT_ATOMS: atom_id res chain seq x y z
N MET A 1 2.47 -32.92 45.64
CA MET A 1 2.94 -33.10 44.26
C MET A 1 1.74 -32.93 43.32
N ALA A 2 1.56 -31.77 42.75
CA ALA A 2 0.57 -31.55 41.73
C ALA A 2 1.16 -30.52 40.75
N GLY A 3 1.54 -30.99 39.59
CA GLY A 3 2.05 -30.16 38.52
C GLY A 3 0.94 -29.36 37.84
N ALA A 4 0.98 -28.09 37.98
CA ALA A 4 0.12 -27.17 37.22
C ALA A 4 0.65 -27.06 35.81
N SER A 5 -0.05 -27.65 34.85
CA SER A 5 0.15 -27.46 33.43
C SER A 5 -0.25 -26.03 33.07
N LEU A 6 0.74 -25.19 32.72
CA LEU A 6 0.50 -23.93 32.03
C LEU A 6 0.01 -24.24 30.61
N LYS A 7 -1.28 -24.32 30.43
CA LYS A 7 -1.86 -24.16 29.10
C LYS A 7 -1.81 -22.67 28.78
N SER A 8 -0.93 -22.31 27.86
CA SER A 8 -0.92 -21.02 27.20
C SER A 8 -2.29 -20.76 26.58
N VAL A 9 -3.03 -19.85 27.17
CA VAL A 9 -4.23 -19.28 26.57
C VAL A 9 -3.74 -18.42 25.41
N GLN A 10 -3.79 -18.97 24.22
CA GLN A 10 -3.57 -18.27 22.99
C GLN A 10 -4.74 -17.29 22.83
N ARG A 11 -4.45 -16.02 23.11
CA ARG A 11 -5.43 -14.94 23.03
C ARG A 11 -5.74 -14.67 21.56
N TRP A 12 -6.95 -14.92 21.17
CA TRP A 12 -7.50 -14.56 19.87
C TRP A 12 -7.81 -13.07 19.85
N LEU A 13 -6.80 -12.26 19.51
CA LEU A 13 -7.02 -10.88 19.16
C LEU A 13 -7.43 -10.85 17.68
N THR A 14 -8.72 -10.75 17.42
CA THR A 14 -9.25 -10.41 16.10
C THR A 14 -9.11 -8.90 15.87
N ALA A 15 -7.88 -8.41 15.85
CA ALA A 15 -7.60 -7.07 15.33
C ALA A 15 -7.43 -7.20 13.83
N THR A 16 -8.42 -6.78 13.06
CA THR A 16 -8.24 -6.54 11.62
C THR A 16 -7.30 -5.36 11.50
N MET A 17 -6.08 -5.66 11.10
CA MET A 17 -5.03 -4.67 11.00
C MET A 17 -5.05 -3.94 9.71
N ILE A 18 -4.78 -2.69 9.85
CA ILE A 18 -4.39 -1.84 8.75
C ILE A 18 -2.94 -1.47 8.95
N ALA A 19 -2.09 -2.16 8.27
CA ALA A 19 -0.94 -1.47 7.80
C ALA A 19 -1.48 -0.38 6.85
N VAL A 20 -1.21 0.88 7.10
CA VAL A 20 -1.38 1.94 6.13
C VAL A 20 -0.46 1.56 4.97
N GLY A 21 -0.95 0.62 4.16
CA GLY A 21 -0.27 0.13 2.97
C GLY A 21 -0.24 1.29 2.01
N MET A 22 0.87 1.99 1.96
CA MET A 22 1.12 2.95 0.92
C MET A 22 0.97 2.27 -0.42
N GLN A 23 -0.17 2.52 -1.02
CA GLN A 23 -0.43 2.14 -2.39
C GLN A 23 0.40 3.05 -3.27
N LEU A 24 1.62 2.62 -3.56
CA LEU A 24 2.48 3.31 -4.50
C LEU A 24 2.07 2.86 -5.90
N SER A 25 1.23 3.64 -6.54
CA SER A 25 0.86 3.41 -7.92
C SER A 25 1.69 4.35 -8.78
N THR A 26 2.79 3.86 -9.31
CA THR A 26 3.46 4.54 -10.40
C THR A 26 3.46 3.64 -11.61
N PRO A 27 2.59 3.89 -12.57
CA PRO A 27 2.68 3.19 -13.84
C PRO A 27 3.78 3.80 -14.68
N LEU A 28 4.53 2.96 -15.29
CA LEU A 28 5.27 3.32 -16.46
C LEU A 28 4.42 3.00 -17.67
N VAL A 29 4.08 4.04 -18.38
CA VAL A 29 3.30 3.99 -19.61
C VAL A 29 3.94 3.03 -20.60
N ALA A 30 3.25 1.93 -20.92
CA ALA A 30 3.52 1.19 -22.13
C ALA A 30 3.16 2.12 -23.29
N GLN A 31 4.13 2.47 -24.11
CA GLN A 31 4.09 3.22 -25.38
C GLN A 31 2.68 3.67 -25.83
N ALA A 32 2.10 4.64 -25.15
CA ALA A 32 1.22 5.61 -25.77
C ALA A 32 2.11 6.67 -26.42
N GLU A 33 1.63 7.37 -27.44
CA GLU A 33 2.34 8.50 -28.06
C GLU A 33 2.97 9.39 -26.97
N PRO A 34 4.17 9.98 -27.24
CA PRO A 34 4.89 10.70 -26.21
C PRO A 34 3.99 11.77 -25.61
N ALA A 35 3.60 11.54 -24.36
CA ALA A 35 2.98 12.57 -23.55
C ALA A 35 3.88 13.80 -23.61
N THR A 36 3.30 14.98 -23.60
CA THR A 36 4.06 16.23 -23.47
C THR A 36 5.04 16.05 -22.31
N PRO A 37 6.35 16.32 -22.50
CA PRO A 37 7.35 16.13 -21.47
C PRO A 37 6.89 16.79 -20.19
N GLY A 38 6.64 15.98 -19.17
CA GLY A 38 6.13 16.43 -17.91
C GLY A 38 7.17 16.23 -16.81
N TRP A 39 7.30 17.16 -15.89
CA TRP A 39 8.26 17.08 -14.81
C TRP A 39 7.67 16.59 -13.48
N ARG A 40 6.38 16.31 -13.47
CA ARG A 40 5.65 15.91 -12.25
C ARG A 40 4.59 14.83 -12.52
N GLU A 41 4.35 14.06 -11.49
CA GLU A 41 3.33 13.03 -11.39
C GLU A 41 2.51 13.30 -10.13
N VAL A 42 1.18 13.33 -10.25
CA VAL A 42 0.24 13.47 -9.15
C VAL A 42 -0.63 12.22 -9.11
N TRP A 43 -0.82 11.66 -7.95
CA TRP A 43 -1.65 10.47 -7.77
C TRP A 43 -2.51 10.57 -6.52
N THR A 44 -3.64 9.90 -6.56
CA THR A 44 -4.57 9.75 -5.43
C THR A 44 -5.27 8.41 -5.50
N GLY A 45 -5.78 7.95 -4.38
CA GLY A 45 -6.53 6.71 -4.32
C GLY A 45 -7.36 6.58 -3.06
N VAL A 46 -8.22 5.58 -3.11
CA VAL A 46 -9.02 5.12 -1.98
C VAL A 46 -8.87 3.62 -1.86
N ASP A 47 -8.71 3.15 -0.64
CA ASP A 47 -8.75 1.73 -0.28
C ASP A 47 -9.87 1.54 0.74
N ALA A 48 -10.69 0.52 0.57
CA ALA A 48 -11.78 0.22 1.48
C ALA A 48 -11.97 -1.29 1.63
N SER A 49 -12.19 -1.73 2.86
CA SER A 49 -12.64 -3.07 3.21
C SER A 49 -13.74 -2.99 4.26
N ARG A 50 -14.20 -4.12 4.78
CA ARG A 50 -15.28 -4.15 5.76
C ARG A 50 -15.01 -3.29 7.00
N HIS A 51 -13.76 -3.27 7.46
CA HIS A 51 -13.36 -2.63 8.72
C HIS A 51 -12.38 -1.46 8.51
N VAL A 52 -12.11 -1.08 7.26
CA VAL A 52 -11.01 -0.19 6.89
C VAL A 52 -11.38 0.71 5.75
N TRP A 53 -10.98 1.96 5.84
CA TRP A 53 -10.93 2.86 4.71
C TRP A 53 -9.71 3.76 4.80
N LEU A 54 -9.14 4.11 3.66
CA LEU A 54 -7.99 5.00 3.56
C LEU A 54 -8.10 5.84 2.29
N LEU A 55 -7.98 7.15 2.42
CA LEU A 55 -7.73 8.09 1.32
C LEU A 55 -6.26 8.45 1.33
N TYR A 56 -5.63 8.49 0.17
CA TYR A 56 -4.22 8.80 0.06
C TYR A 56 -3.91 9.52 -1.25
N GLY A 57 -2.78 10.22 -1.28
CA GLY A 57 -2.29 10.87 -2.47
C GLY A 57 -0.90 11.43 -2.31
N GLY A 58 -0.32 11.86 -3.43
CA GLY A 58 1.02 12.41 -3.41
C GLY A 58 1.42 13.04 -4.74
N VAL A 59 2.59 13.61 -4.71
CA VAL A 59 3.25 14.24 -5.85
C VAL A 59 4.68 13.74 -5.93
N THR A 60 5.09 13.31 -7.11
CA THR A 60 6.50 13.02 -7.42
C THR A 60 6.96 14.02 -8.49
N VAL A 61 8.11 14.62 -8.29
CA VAL A 61 8.71 15.58 -9.24
C VAL A 61 10.08 15.11 -9.71
N ALA A 62 10.40 15.41 -10.96
CA ALA A 62 11.72 15.26 -11.56
C ALA A 62 12.37 16.66 -11.62
N PRO A 63 13.21 17.06 -10.64
CA PRO A 63 13.73 18.41 -10.57
C PRO A 63 14.65 18.78 -11.74
N HIS A 64 15.21 17.78 -12.42
CA HIS A 64 16.10 17.95 -13.56
C HIS A 64 15.64 17.05 -14.71
N GLY A 65 14.67 17.50 -15.50
CA GLY A 65 14.22 16.77 -16.68
C GLY A 65 12.78 16.30 -16.61
N ASP A 66 12.50 15.24 -17.36
CA ASP A 66 11.18 14.62 -17.53
C ASP A 66 10.96 13.50 -16.53
N ILE A 67 9.70 13.31 -16.12
CA ILE A 67 9.30 12.23 -15.21
C ILE A 67 9.54 10.83 -15.82
N PHE A 68 9.64 10.73 -17.14
CA PHE A 68 9.91 9.49 -17.88
C PHE A 68 11.41 9.24 -18.13
N SER A 69 12.28 10.23 -17.92
CA SER A 69 13.73 10.08 -18.11
C SER A 69 14.42 9.65 -16.81
N GLU A 70 15.56 8.94 -16.92
CA GLU A 70 16.36 8.55 -15.75
C GLU A 70 16.78 9.79 -14.94
N GLY A 71 16.79 9.67 -13.62
CA GLY A 71 17.26 10.75 -12.76
C GLY A 71 16.63 10.80 -11.39
N VAL A 72 16.97 11.85 -10.66
CA VAL A 72 16.50 12.12 -9.30
C VAL A 72 14.99 12.38 -9.27
N ARG A 73 14.36 11.92 -8.19
CA ARG A 73 12.95 12.14 -7.90
C ARG A 73 12.80 12.67 -6.48
N LEU A 74 11.90 13.64 -6.30
CA LEU A 74 11.45 14.08 -5.00
C LEU A 74 9.96 13.70 -4.88
N ARG A 75 9.58 13.15 -3.74
CA ARG A 75 8.20 12.71 -3.48
C ARG A 75 7.71 13.25 -2.14
N VAL A 76 6.48 13.74 -2.14
CA VAL A 76 5.71 14.01 -0.92
C VAL A 76 4.38 13.28 -1.05
N ALA A 77 3.98 12.57 -0.01
CA ALA A 77 2.71 11.88 0.02
C ALA A 77 2.10 11.89 1.41
N GLY A 78 0.82 11.55 1.49
CA GLY A 78 0.11 11.44 2.73
C GLY A 78 -1.24 10.76 2.55
N GLY A 79 -1.87 10.44 3.68
CA GLY A 79 -3.19 9.83 3.70
C GLY A 79 -3.85 9.98 5.05
N TYR A 80 -5.16 9.73 5.03
CA TYR A 80 -6.02 9.75 6.18
C TYR A 80 -7.06 8.62 6.06
N GLY A 81 -7.30 7.93 7.16
CA GLY A 81 -8.22 6.81 7.17
C GLY A 81 -8.75 6.46 8.55
N GLY A 82 -9.45 5.34 8.60
CA GLY A 82 -9.96 4.81 9.84
C GLY A 82 -10.15 3.31 9.80
N TYR A 83 -10.17 2.70 10.98
CA TYR A 83 -10.36 1.28 11.14
C TYR A 83 -11.06 0.94 12.43
N THR A 84 -11.68 -0.24 12.45
CA THR A 84 -12.33 -0.80 13.65
C THR A 84 -11.77 -2.17 13.91
N TYR A 85 -11.54 -2.47 15.18
CA TYR A 85 -11.10 -3.79 15.63
C TYR A 85 -11.73 -4.14 16.97
N GLU A 86 -11.71 -5.43 17.32
CA GLU A 86 -12.13 -5.93 18.61
C GLU A 86 -10.90 -6.37 19.41
N GLY A 87 -10.86 -5.97 20.67
CA GLY A 87 -9.81 -6.35 21.62
C GLY A 87 -10.39 -6.72 22.97
N GLU A 88 -9.66 -7.50 23.75
CA GLU A 88 -10.07 -7.85 25.11
C GLU A 88 -9.66 -6.74 26.08
N ARG A 89 -10.63 -6.19 26.83
CA ARG A 89 -10.37 -5.24 27.91
C ARG A 89 -11.05 -5.70 29.20
N ARG A 90 -10.27 -5.92 30.23
CA ARG A 90 -10.75 -6.39 31.54
C ARG A 90 -11.59 -7.68 31.48
N GLY A 91 -11.22 -8.61 30.59
CA GLY A 91 -11.92 -9.88 30.40
C GLY A 91 -13.19 -9.79 29.54
N GLN A 92 -13.46 -8.65 28.89
CA GLN A 92 -14.58 -8.45 27.96
C GLN A 92 -14.11 -8.01 26.60
N MET A 93 -14.73 -8.55 25.54
CA MET A 93 -14.52 -8.08 24.17
C MET A 93 -15.10 -6.68 24.03
N GLN A 94 -14.27 -5.76 23.53
CA GLN A 94 -14.63 -4.36 23.29
C GLN A 94 -14.25 -3.97 21.87
N ALA A 95 -15.15 -3.24 21.19
CA ALA A 95 -14.85 -2.64 19.90
C ALA A 95 -14.08 -1.33 20.08
N PHE A 96 -13.06 -1.14 19.26
CA PHE A 96 -12.24 0.06 19.19
C PHE A 96 -12.37 0.69 17.80
N ASN A 97 -12.42 2.02 17.77
CA ASN A 97 -12.39 2.80 16.54
C ASN A 97 -11.05 3.55 16.49
N ALA A 98 -10.34 3.40 15.41
CA ALA A 98 -9.08 4.09 15.21
C ALA A 98 -9.13 4.99 13.98
N ARG A 99 -8.47 6.14 14.08
CA ARG A 99 -8.15 7.02 12.97
C ARG A 99 -6.66 6.95 12.72
N THR A 100 -6.27 7.03 11.47
CA THR A 100 -4.85 7.06 11.11
C THR A 100 -4.59 8.19 10.13
N ALA A 101 -3.46 8.84 10.31
CA ALA A 101 -2.94 9.82 9.36
C ALA A 101 -1.46 9.54 9.13
N TYR A 102 -0.98 9.78 7.91
CA TYR A 102 0.45 9.72 7.64
C TYR A 102 0.87 10.81 6.67
N ALA A 103 2.16 11.18 6.75
CA ALA A 103 2.83 12.02 5.79
C ALA A 103 4.26 11.52 5.57
N GLU A 104 4.77 11.66 4.35
CA GLU A 104 6.14 11.29 4.01
C GLU A 104 6.80 12.27 3.07
N ALA A 105 8.13 12.37 3.16
CA ALA A 105 8.98 13.12 2.25
C ALA A 105 10.20 12.29 1.87
N LEU A 106 10.37 12.04 0.57
CA LEU A 106 11.35 11.10 0.04
C LEU A 106 12.18 11.71 -1.08
N VAL A 107 13.43 11.31 -1.16
CA VAL A 107 14.30 11.51 -2.33
C VAL A 107 14.58 10.13 -2.94
N GLY A 108 14.61 10.07 -4.24
CA GLY A 108 14.82 8.81 -4.94
C GLY A 108 15.48 8.97 -6.29
N TYR A 109 15.61 7.83 -6.95
CA TYR A 109 16.17 7.74 -8.29
C TYR A 109 15.36 6.77 -9.15
N TYR A 110 15.08 7.18 -10.38
CA TYR A 110 14.46 6.36 -11.41
C TYR A 110 15.51 5.90 -12.42
N LYS A 111 15.50 4.60 -12.74
CA LYS A 111 16.38 3.99 -13.72
C LYS A 111 15.66 2.94 -14.55
N GLN A 112 16.02 2.90 -15.84
CA GLN A 112 15.54 1.91 -16.80
C GLN A 112 16.64 0.90 -17.16
N PHE A 113 16.29 -0.38 -17.13
CA PHE A 113 17.15 -1.49 -17.52
C PHE A 113 16.44 -2.32 -18.62
N GLY A 114 16.47 -1.82 -19.84
CA GLY A 114 15.71 -2.42 -20.94
C GLY A 114 14.20 -2.43 -20.66
N PRO A 115 13.55 -3.60 -20.55
CA PRO A 115 12.12 -3.67 -20.27
C PRO A 115 11.76 -3.47 -18.79
N LEU A 116 12.76 -3.45 -17.90
CA LEU A 116 12.59 -3.23 -16.46
C LEU A 116 12.79 -1.77 -16.12
N PHE A 117 11.85 -1.22 -15.39
CA PHE A 117 11.87 0.11 -14.79
C PHE A 117 11.94 -0.01 -13.29
N ALA A 118 12.81 0.73 -12.64
CA ALA A 118 13.02 0.70 -11.21
C ALA A 118 13.04 2.12 -10.64
N LYS A 119 12.31 2.34 -9.54
CA LYS A 119 12.40 3.55 -8.72
C LYS A 119 12.76 3.12 -7.29
N GLY A 120 13.74 3.76 -6.70
CA GLY A 120 14.09 3.58 -5.29
C GLY A 120 14.03 4.92 -4.58
N PHE A 121 13.47 4.94 -3.36
CA PHE A 121 13.35 6.14 -2.55
C PHE A 121 13.79 5.88 -1.11
N VAL A 122 14.33 6.92 -0.50
CA VAL A 122 14.68 6.97 0.93
C VAL A 122 14.23 8.31 1.49
N GLY A 123 13.80 8.34 2.73
CA GLY A 123 13.38 9.57 3.39
C GLY A 123 12.80 9.31 4.77
N VAL A 124 11.79 10.10 5.13
CA VAL A 124 11.13 10.03 6.42
C VAL A 124 9.62 9.89 6.25
N ALA A 125 8.99 9.20 7.19
CA ALA A 125 7.56 9.14 7.33
C ALA A 125 7.15 9.42 8.78
N ALA A 126 6.02 10.08 8.95
CA ALA A 126 5.33 10.26 10.22
C ALA A 126 3.98 9.54 10.10
N ILE A 127 3.64 8.72 11.09
CA ILE A 127 2.37 7.98 11.16
C ILE A 127 1.76 8.23 12.53
N GLU A 128 0.47 8.52 12.56
CA GLU A 128 -0.31 8.72 13.77
C GLU A 128 -1.51 7.78 13.80
N HIS A 129 -1.76 7.18 14.95
CA HIS A 129 -2.94 6.39 15.24
C HIS A 129 -3.63 6.92 16.49
N ASP A 130 -4.87 7.41 16.31
CA ASP A 130 -5.76 7.87 17.38
C ASP A 130 -6.84 6.82 17.60
N VAL A 131 -6.83 6.18 18.78
CA VAL A 131 -7.70 5.04 19.12
C VAL A 131 -8.71 5.45 20.19
N ASP A 132 -10.00 5.26 19.92
CA ASP A 132 -11.10 5.55 20.83
C ASP A 132 -12.01 4.31 21.05
N PRO A 133 -12.23 3.92 22.31
CA PRO A 133 -11.55 4.39 23.54
C PRO A 133 -10.06 4.01 23.54
N ILE A 134 -9.25 4.71 24.32
CA ILE A 134 -7.81 4.41 24.46
C ILE A 134 -7.60 2.93 24.77
N ASP A 135 -6.76 2.27 23.96
CA ASP A 135 -6.37 0.86 24.14
C ASP A 135 -4.89 0.77 24.57
N PRO A 136 -4.60 0.61 25.88
CA PRO A 136 -3.23 0.56 26.37
C PRO A 136 -2.42 -0.67 25.88
N GLU A 137 -3.10 -1.70 25.35
CA GLU A 137 -2.45 -2.90 24.84
C GLU A 137 -2.11 -2.79 23.32
N ASN A 138 -2.56 -1.71 22.66
CA ASN A 138 -2.29 -1.49 21.25
C ASN A 138 -0.92 -0.81 21.05
N PRO A 139 0.08 -1.51 20.45
CA PRO A 139 1.44 -0.99 20.28
C PRO A 139 1.55 0.10 19.19
N VAL A 140 0.57 0.24 18.30
CA VAL A 140 0.62 1.25 17.22
C VAL A 140 -0.08 2.57 17.57
N GLN A 141 -0.54 2.74 18.81
CA GLN A 141 -1.20 3.97 19.25
C GLN A 141 -0.21 5.15 19.37
N GLY A 142 -0.66 6.35 18.95
CA GLY A 142 0.11 7.58 19.01
C GLY A 142 0.85 7.89 17.71
N GLN A 143 1.78 8.82 17.79
CA GLN A 143 2.56 9.30 16.65
C GLN A 143 3.98 8.78 16.71
N GLU A 144 4.45 8.23 15.59
CA GLU A 144 5.85 7.88 15.37
C GLU A 144 6.39 8.51 14.09
N VAL A 145 7.68 8.83 14.13
CA VAL A 145 8.44 9.35 12.97
C VAL A 145 9.67 8.48 12.77
N GLY A 146 9.89 8.07 11.54
CA GLY A 146 11.03 7.21 11.24
C GLY A 146 11.52 7.25 9.81
N PRO A 147 12.69 6.64 9.54
CA PRO A 147 13.19 6.42 8.18
C PRO A 147 12.19 5.60 7.37
N LYS A 148 12.11 5.93 6.07
CA LYS A 148 11.26 5.28 5.09
C LYS A 148 12.08 4.83 3.89
N LEU A 149 11.82 3.61 3.42
CA LEU A 149 12.37 3.04 2.20
C LEU A 149 11.22 2.60 1.29
N VAL A 150 11.38 2.87 -0.02
CA VAL A 150 10.42 2.46 -1.04
C VAL A 150 11.16 1.95 -2.27
N ALA A 151 10.68 0.85 -2.85
CA ALA A 151 11.16 0.34 -4.12
C ALA A 151 9.96 -0.04 -5.01
N GLU A 152 9.99 0.42 -6.25
CA GLU A 152 8.96 0.19 -7.25
C GLU A 152 9.60 -0.38 -8.50
N PHE A 153 9.04 -1.48 -8.99
CA PHE A 153 9.51 -2.15 -10.19
C PHE A 153 8.36 -2.35 -11.16
N TRP A 154 8.63 -2.10 -12.42
CA TRP A 154 7.74 -2.39 -13.51
C TRP A 154 8.49 -3.13 -14.60
N LEU A 155 7.98 -4.28 -15.03
CA LEU A 155 8.57 -5.10 -16.08
C LEU A 155 7.58 -5.27 -17.23
N ASN A 156 7.96 -4.82 -18.43
CA ASN A 156 7.22 -5.14 -19.64
C ASN A 156 7.63 -6.52 -20.17
N MET A 157 6.66 -7.39 -20.39
CA MET A 157 6.84 -8.75 -20.90
C MET A 157 6.22 -8.85 -22.29
N GLY A 158 7.00 -8.41 -23.31
CA GLY A 158 6.49 -8.27 -24.68
C GLY A 158 5.56 -7.07 -24.85
N SER A 159 4.60 -7.16 -25.78
CA SER A 159 3.70 -6.05 -26.14
C SER A 159 2.43 -5.96 -25.29
N SER A 160 2.04 -7.04 -24.64
CA SER A 160 0.73 -7.12 -24.01
C SER A 160 0.76 -7.44 -22.52
N ALA A 161 1.82 -8.08 -22.02
CA ALA A 161 1.92 -8.45 -20.61
C ALA A 161 2.89 -7.52 -19.85
N TRP A 162 2.64 -7.34 -18.56
CA TRP A 162 3.49 -6.59 -17.66
C TRP A 162 3.34 -7.09 -16.22
N SER A 163 4.32 -6.81 -15.40
CA SER A 163 4.23 -7.01 -13.96
C SER A 163 4.71 -5.78 -13.20
N GLN A 164 4.20 -5.61 -12.00
CA GLN A 164 4.54 -4.54 -11.08
C GLN A 164 4.79 -5.12 -9.69
N VAL A 165 5.82 -4.62 -9.03
CA VAL A 165 6.13 -4.93 -7.62
C VAL A 165 6.41 -3.63 -6.90
N ASP A 166 5.67 -3.37 -5.83
CA ASP A 166 5.84 -2.22 -4.96
C ASP A 166 6.18 -2.71 -3.55
N LEU A 167 7.25 -2.18 -2.99
CA LEU A 167 7.75 -2.51 -1.67
C LEU A 167 7.91 -1.22 -0.86
N SER A 168 7.53 -1.25 0.40
CA SER A 168 7.78 -0.14 1.31
C SER A 168 8.05 -0.62 2.73
N TRP A 169 8.88 0.12 3.44
CA TRP A 169 9.16 -0.09 4.84
C TRP A 169 9.41 1.24 5.55
N THR A 170 8.96 1.36 6.78
CA THR A 170 9.31 2.46 7.69
C THR A 170 9.45 1.93 9.11
N SER A 171 10.35 2.52 9.88
CA SER A 171 10.48 2.18 11.29
C SER A 171 9.32 2.73 12.14
N ALA A 172 8.54 3.70 11.64
CA ALA A 172 7.36 4.17 12.33
C ALA A 172 6.34 3.03 12.42
N HIS A 173 6.02 2.59 13.66
CA HIS A 173 5.19 1.42 13.97
C HIS A 173 5.62 0.15 13.21
N GLN A 174 6.92 0.00 12.85
CA GLN A 174 7.46 -1.12 12.06
C GLN A 174 6.65 -1.46 10.81
N THR A 175 6.11 -0.42 10.13
CA THR A 175 5.17 -0.63 9.03
C THR A 175 5.90 -1.08 7.76
N ALA A 176 5.45 -2.19 7.18
CA ALA A 176 5.92 -2.69 5.89
C ALA A 176 4.74 -3.05 4.98
N ALA A 177 4.95 -2.92 3.67
CA ALA A 177 3.97 -3.32 2.67
C ALA A 177 4.66 -3.86 1.42
N ALA A 178 4.04 -4.87 0.80
CA ALA A 178 4.40 -5.35 -0.51
C ALA A 178 3.15 -5.57 -1.35
N ARG A 179 3.20 -5.19 -2.63
CA ARG A 179 2.15 -5.45 -3.60
C ARG A 179 2.74 -5.97 -4.90
N VAL A 180 2.08 -6.96 -5.48
CA VAL A 180 2.42 -7.53 -6.78
C VAL A 180 1.19 -7.50 -7.68
N ARG A 181 1.37 -7.09 -8.92
CA ARG A 181 0.38 -7.13 -10.00
C ARG A 181 0.98 -7.79 -11.23
N ALA A 182 0.16 -8.58 -11.93
CA ALA A 182 0.50 -9.07 -13.26
C ALA A 182 -0.66 -8.74 -14.21
N GLY A 183 -0.41 -7.90 -15.20
CA GLY A 183 -1.43 -7.38 -16.10
C GLY A 183 -1.28 -7.91 -17.53
N TYR A 184 -2.40 -8.12 -18.18
CA TYR A 184 -2.47 -8.41 -19.60
C TYR A 184 -3.38 -7.38 -20.29
N ARG A 185 -2.86 -6.75 -21.35
CA ARG A 185 -3.60 -5.78 -22.16
C ARG A 185 -4.58 -6.51 -23.04
N ILE A 186 -5.87 -6.29 -22.82
CA ILE A 186 -6.95 -6.99 -23.50
C ILE A 186 -7.55 -6.20 -24.66
N TRP A 187 -7.56 -4.87 -24.55
CA TRP A 187 -8.11 -3.99 -25.60
C TRP A 187 -7.55 -2.58 -25.45
N GLY A 188 -6.86 -2.09 -26.48
CA GLY A 188 -6.23 -0.77 -26.45
C GLY A 188 -5.36 -0.59 -25.21
N ASP A 189 -5.72 0.37 -24.39
CA ASP A 189 -5.01 0.73 -23.17
C ASP A 189 -5.60 0.08 -21.89
N LEU A 190 -6.60 -0.79 -22.05
CA LEU A 190 -7.20 -1.54 -20.94
C LEU A 190 -6.43 -2.81 -20.64
N SER A 191 -5.98 -2.94 -19.41
CA SER A 191 -5.35 -4.15 -18.87
C SER A 191 -6.17 -4.71 -17.71
N ILE A 192 -6.16 -6.04 -17.58
CA ILE A 192 -6.72 -6.75 -16.42
C ILE A 192 -5.69 -7.74 -15.89
N GLY A 193 -5.84 -8.16 -14.65
CA GLY A 193 -4.97 -9.19 -14.08
C GLY A 193 -5.16 -9.44 -12.60
N PRO A 194 -4.42 -10.40 -12.04
CA PRO A 194 -4.37 -10.64 -10.62
C PRO A 194 -3.52 -9.60 -9.88
N GLU A 195 -3.91 -9.31 -8.64
CA GLU A 195 -3.08 -8.61 -7.67
C GLU A 195 -3.03 -9.38 -6.34
N GLY A 196 -1.92 -9.22 -5.65
CA GLY A 196 -1.74 -9.68 -4.29
C GLY A 196 -0.95 -8.66 -3.49
N GLY A 197 -1.12 -8.67 -2.18
CA GLY A 197 -0.39 -7.79 -1.28
C GLY A 197 -0.33 -8.31 0.13
N ILE A 198 0.67 -7.87 0.85
CA ILE A 198 0.83 -8.08 2.28
C ILE A 198 1.16 -6.75 2.94
N ASN A 199 0.63 -6.55 4.12
CA ASN A 199 0.95 -5.41 4.97
C ASN A 199 1.26 -5.93 6.37
N SER A 200 2.17 -5.27 7.07
CA SER A 200 2.50 -5.58 8.46
C SER A 200 2.83 -4.32 9.24
N ASN A 201 2.60 -4.38 10.55
CA ASN A 201 3.07 -3.41 11.52
C ASN A 201 3.26 -4.10 12.89
N ASP A 202 3.56 -3.35 13.95
CA ASP A 202 3.74 -3.89 15.32
C ASP A 202 2.50 -4.62 15.86
N LEU A 203 1.33 -4.43 15.28
CA LEU A 203 0.10 -5.10 15.68
C LEU A 203 -0.05 -6.48 14.99
N GLY A 204 0.56 -6.77 13.78
CA GLY A 204 0.66 -8.02 13.04
C GLY A 204 0.58 -7.84 11.52
N GLU A 205 0.02 -8.80 10.81
CA GLU A 205 0.08 -8.93 9.36
C GLU A 205 -1.30 -9.11 8.72
N ASP A 206 -1.49 -8.56 7.55
CA ASP A 206 -2.67 -8.71 6.70
C ASP A 206 -2.24 -9.00 5.27
N ALA A 207 -2.98 -9.88 4.60
CA ALA A 207 -2.75 -10.20 3.20
C ALA A 207 -4.02 -9.99 2.38
N ARG A 208 -3.86 -9.76 1.09
CA ARG A 208 -4.99 -9.65 0.16
C ARG A 208 -4.68 -10.30 -1.17
N ALA A 209 -5.73 -10.78 -1.82
CA ALA A 209 -5.67 -11.31 -3.17
C ALA A 209 -6.93 -10.92 -3.94
N GLY A 210 -6.77 -10.55 -5.20
CA GLY A 210 -7.87 -10.10 -6.02
C GLY A 210 -7.53 -9.93 -7.48
N LEU A 211 -8.38 -9.22 -8.17
CA LEU A 211 -8.23 -8.84 -9.57
C LEU A 211 -8.24 -7.33 -9.70
N PHE A 212 -7.57 -6.82 -10.72
CA PHE A 212 -7.64 -5.41 -11.08
C PHE A 212 -7.96 -5.20 -12.55
N ALA A 213 -8.50 -4.02 -12.85
CA ALA A 213 -8.60 -3.43 -14.18
C ALA A 213 -7.87 -2.09 -14.17
N ARG A 214 -7.07 -1.81 -15.20
CA ARG A 214 -6.29 -0.60 -15.37
C ARG A 214 -6.48 -0.05 -16.78
N TYR A 215 -6.91 1.18 -16.87
CA TYR A 215 -6.97 1.94 -18.12
C TYR A 215 -5.91 3.04 -18.11
N ALA A 216 -5.00 3.02 -19.08
CA ALA A 216 -3.91 3.98 -19.22
C ALA A 216 -4.13 4.84 -20.46
N TRP A 217 -3.82 6.12 -20.40
CA TRP A 217 -3.86 7.04 -21.53
C TRP A 217 -2.58 7.91 -21.54
N ALA A 218 -2.40 8.68 -22.60
CA ALA A 218 -1.28 9.61 -22.65
C ALA A 218 -1.36 10.61 -21.48
N GLY A 219 -0.43 10.51 -20.53
CA GLY A 219 -0.36 11.40 -19.36
C GLY A 219 -1.16 10.96 -18.15
N GLY A 220 -1.66 9.71 -18.09
CA GLY A 220 -2.30 9.26 -16.86
C GLY A 220 -2.83 7.83 -16.88
N GLU A 221 -3.45 7.43 -15.78
CA GLU A 221 -4.14 6.17 -15.65
C GLU A 221 -5.21 6.19 -14.57
N PHE A 222 -6.13 5.25 -14.68
CA PHE A 222 -7.10 4.89 -13.66
C PHE A 222 -7.08 3.39 -13.45
N SER A 223 -7.10 2.94 -12.20
CA SER A 223 -7.21 1.53 -11.88
C SER A 223 -8.23 1.27 -10.78
N LEU A 224 -8.92 0.16 -10.93
CA LEU A 224 -9.82 -0.42 -9.93
C LEU A 224 -9.33 -1.81 -9.59
N ALA A 225 -9.40 -2.17 -8.32
CA ALA A 225 -9.11 -3.52 -7.86
C ALA A 225 -10.14 -3.96 -6.82
N GLY A 226 -10.32 -5.28 -6.69
CA GLY A 226 -11.18 -5.86 -5.69
C GLY A 226 -10.91 -7.35 -5.50
N GLY A 227 -11.23 -7.83 -4.31
CA GLY A 227 -10.95 -9.19 -3.91
C GLY A 227 -11.25 -9.42 -2.45
N PHE A 228 -10.43 -10.24 -1.81
CA PHE A 228 -10.56 -10.56 -0.39
C PHE A 228 -9.25 -10.28 0.35
N ALA A 229 -9.39 -9.82 1.58
CA ALA A 229 -8.31 -9.54 2.51
C ALA A 229 -8.50 -10.35 3.82
N GLY A 230 -7.41 -10.51 4.59
CA GLY A 230 -7.42 -11.17 5.88
C GLY A 230 -6.04 -11.67 6.31
N ARG A 231 -5.97 -12.40 7.42
CA ARG A 231 -4.73 -12.92 8.02
C ARG A 231 -4.26 -14.22 7.36
N PHE A 232 -3.72 -14.12 6.17
CA PHE A 232 -3.34 -15.28 5.35
C PHE A 232 -2.25 -16.16 5.97
N LEU A 233 -1.33 -15.58 6.75
CA LEU A 233 -0.18 -16.32 7.30
C LEU A 233 -0.56 -17.18 8.53
N GLU A 234 -1.67 -16.90 9.20
CA GLU A 234 -2.15 -17.69 10.33
C GLU A 234 -3.10 -18.82 9.89
N ASP A 235 -3.96 -18.56 8.92
CA ASP A 235 -4.89 -19.54 8.35
C ASP A 235 -5.32 -19.08 6.95
N ALA A 236 -5.06 -19.90 5.92
CA ALA A 236 -5.47 -19.63 4.53
C ALA A 236 -7.00 -19.47 4.36
N GLN A 237 -7.82 -19.89 5.33
CA GLN A 237 -9.26 -19.68 5.34
C GLN A 237 -9.69 -18.29 5.83
N SER A 238 -8.77 -17.45 6.27
CA SER A 238 -9.08 -16.12 6.84
C SER A 238 -9.22 -14.99 5.82
N LEU A 239 -9.01 -15.21 4.52
CA LEU A 239 -9.32 -14.24 3.46
C LEU A 239 -10.84 -14.13 3.26
N GLN A 240 -11.54 -13.44 4.15
CA GLN A 240 -13.00 -13.39 4.14
C GLN A 240 -13.56 -11.98 3.97
N ASP A 241 -12.77 -10.93 4.22
CA ASP A 241 -13.24 -9.56 4.12
C ASP A 241 -13.08 -9.03 2.70
N PRO A 242 -14.17 -8.63 2.03
CA PRO A 242 -14.07 -8.03 0.71
C PRO A 242 -13.35 -6.70 0.80
N TYR A 243 -12.49 -6.41 -0.18
CA TYR A 243 -11.88 -5.10 -0.35
C TYR A 243 -12.13 -4.54 -1.74
N ALA A 244 -12.07 -3.23 -1.85
CA ALA A 244 -12.05 -2.49 -3.09
C ALA A 244 -11.01 -1.36 -3.02
N ASN A 245 -10.37 -1.09 -4.16
CA ASN A 245 -9.38 -0.04 -4.28
C ASN A 245 -9.58 0.70 -5.60
N ALA A 246 -9.46 2.03 -5.58
CA ALA A 246 -9.45 2.86 -6.77
C ALA A 246 -8.25 3.80 -6.74
N ASN A 247 -7.56 3.93 -7.87
CA ASN A 247 -6.40 4.81 -8.01
C ASN A 247 -6.50 5.64 -9.28
N TRP A 248 -6.07 6.87 -9.19
CA TRP A 248 -5.93 7.79 -10.31
C TRP A 248 -4.55 8.43 -10.28
N LEU A 249 -3.93 8.52 -11.43
CA LEU A 249 -2.62 9.14 -11.62
C LEU A 249 -2.64 10.02 -12.87
N MET A 250 -1.98 11.17 -12.77
CA MET A 250 -1.75 12.10 -13.88
C MET A 250 -0.29 12.55 -13.91
N GLN A 251 0.21 12.74 -15.10
CA GLN A 251 1.58 13.18 -15.42
C GLN A 251 1.53 14.45 -16.27
N PHE A 252 2.31 15.47 -15.89
CA PHE A 252 2.32 16.79 -16.51
C PHE A 252 3.75 17.27 -16.79
#